data_836ef7d121303263a74deda679153ac7
#
_entry.id   836ef7d121303263a74deda679153ac7
#
_cell.length_a   1.000
_cell.length_b   1.000
_cell.length_c   1.000
_cell.angle_alpha   90.00
_cell.angle_beta   90.00
_cell.angle_gamma   90.00
#
_symmetry.space_group_name_H-M   'P 1'
#
loop_
_entity.id
_entity.type
_entity.pdbx_description
1 polymer ?
#
loop_
_entity_poly.entity_id
_entity_poly.type
_entity_poly.pdbx_seq_one_letter_code
_entity_poly.pdbx_strand_id
1 'polypeptide(L)'
;MQYKQLKNTPTLQWTKHAAEKMRFYGLSEARVKRVMERPERREEGIAEDTVACMQTTGSEKRPTEIWVMYTEKSKVPKVIKSKVIVSVWRYPGKTKPRDPVPVPKDILTALDATQ
;
A
#
# COMPACT_ATOMS: atom_id res chain seq x y z
N MET A 1 20.60 4.91 -3.90
CA MET A 1 20.07 3.99 -2.89
C MET A 1 19.74 2.65 -3.54
N GLN A 2 20.29 1.58 -3.02
CA GLN A 2 19.97 0.25 -3.50
C GLN A 2 18.86 -0.34 -2.64
N TYR A 3 17.86 -0.91 -3.29
CA TYR A 3 16.79 -1.59 -2.60
C TYR A 3 17.13 -3.06 -2.45
N LYS A 4 16.97 -3.56 -1.24
CA LYS A 4 17.13 -4.99 -1.00
C LYS A 4 16.01 -5.74 -1.72
N GLN A 5 16.31 -6.95 -2.19
CA GLN A 5 15.30 -7.80 -2.76
C GLN A 5 14.30 -8.17 -1.66
N LEU A 6 13.01 -7.96 -1.94
CA LEU A 6 11.95 -8.28 -1.00
C LEU A 6 11.78 -9.79 -0.91
N LYS A 7 11.62 -10.27 0.31
CA LYS A 7 11.40 -11.69 0.53
C LYS A 7 9.97 -11.92 0.99
N ASN A 8 9.28 -12.81 0.32
CA ASN A 8 7.97 -13.25 0.76
C ASN A 8 8.10 -14.15 1.98
N THR A 9 7.17 -13.98 2.91
CA THR A 9 7.05 -14.85 4.08
C THR A 9 5.67 -15.48 4.05
N PRO A 10 5.40 -16.51 4.87
CA PRO A 10 4.06 -17.10 4.92
C PRO A 10 2.95 -16.11 5.24
N THR A 11 3.25 -15.02 5.95
CA THR A 11 2.26 -14.03 6.38
C THR A 11 2.28 -12.75 5.58
N LEU A 12 3.30 -12.52 4.75
CA LEU A 12 3.44 -11.28 3.99
C LEU A 12 4.08 -11.55 2.63
N GLN A 13 3.35 -11.25 1.58
CA GLN A 13 3.83 -11.40 0.21
C GLN A 13 3.82 -10.06 -0.50
N TRP A 14 4.79 -9.87 -1.40
CA TRP A 14 4.97 -8.67 -2.18
C TRP A 14 4.76 -9.00 -3.65
N THR A 15 3.84 -8.31 -4.30
CA THR A 15 3.69 -8.50 -5.74
C THR A 15 4.84 -7.79 -6.47
N LYS A 16 5.11 -8.21 -7.69
CA LYS A 16 6.10 -7.55 -8.54
C LYS A 16 5.73 -6.09 -8.74
N HIS A 17 4.46 -5.81 -8.98
CA HIS A 17 3.96 -4.44 -9.13
C HIS A 17 4.24 -3.59 -7.88
N ALA A 18 3.96 -4.15 -6.69
CA ALA A 18 4.22 -3.43 -5.44
C ALA A 18 5.71 -3.10 -5.30
N ALA A 19 6.58 -4.06 -5.61
CA ALA A 19 8.02 -3.83 -5.55
C ALA A 19 8.47 -2.73 -6.50
N GLU A 20 7.94 -2.72 -7.72
CA GLU A 20 8.24 -1.67 -8.70
C GLU A 20 7.77 -0.30 -8.22
N LYS A 21 6.58 -0.22 -7.64
CA LYS A 21 6.04 1.06 -7.15
C LYS A 21 6.76 1.53 -5.90
N MET A 22 7.24 0.63 -5.05
CA MET A 22 8.09 1.01 -3.93
C MET A 22 9.34 1.73 -4.41
N ARG A 23 9.97 1.24 -5.47
CA ARG A 23 11.13 1.89 -6.07
C ARG A 23 10.77 3.23 -6.68
N PHE A 24 9.67 3.27 -7.41
CA PHE A 24 9.21 4.49 -8.08
C PHE A 24 8.91 5.60 -7.07
N TYR A 25 8.25 5.28 -5.98
CA TYR A 25 7.87 6.27 -4.96
C TYR A 25 8.88 6.42 -3.84
N GLY A 26 9.98 5.68 -3.88
CA GLY A 26 11.03 5.77 -2.86
C GLY A 26 10.57 5.29 -1.49
N LEU A 27 9.84 4.17 -1.44
CA LEU A 27 9.30 3.61 -0.21
C LEU A 27 10.07 2.36 0.19
N SER A 28 10.57 2.35 1.42
CA SER A 28 11.26 1.19 1.96
C SER A 28 10.29 0.14 2.46
N GLU A 29 10.78 -1.09 2.60
CA GLU A 29 10.02 -2.19 3.19
C GLU A 29 9.54 -1.84 4.59
N ALA A 30 10.43 -1.27 5.42
CA ALA A 30 10.10 -0.87 6.78
C ALA A 30 8.99 0.18 6.80
N ARG A 31 9.04 1.13 5.86
CA ARG A 31 8.03 2.19 5.79
C ARG A 31 6.65 1.61 5.43
N VAL A 32 6.63 0.72 4.45
CA VAL A 32 5.37 0.08 4.03
C VAL A 32 4.76 -0.72 5.17
N LYS A 33 5.58 -1.50 5.88
CA LYS A 33 5.10 -2.27 7.03
C LYS A 33 4.54 -1.37 8.13
N ARG A 34 5.18 -0.22 8.37
CA ARG A 34 4.72 0.73 9.38
C ARG A 34 3.36 1.32 9.04
N VAL A 35 3.15 1.64 7.75
CA VAL A 35 1.85 2.14 7.30
C VAL A 35 0.75 1.11 7.57
N MET A 36 1.03 -0.17 7.33
CA MET A 36 0.08 -1.24 7.57
C MET A 36 -0.19 -1.47 9.06
N GLU A 37 0.84 -1.33 9.90
CA GLU A 37 0.73 -1.57 11.34
C GLU A 37 0.05 -0.43 12.09
N ARG A 38 0.28 0.81 11.66
CA ARG A 38 -0.22 2.00 12.35
C ARG A 38 -0.84 2.99 11.38
N PRO A 39 -1.92 2.60 10.68
CA PRO A 39 -2.52 3.50 9.70
C PRO A 39 -3.27 4.65 10.38
N GLU A 40 -3.18 5.83 9.76
CA GLU A 40 -4.00 6.98 10.14
C GLU A 40 -5.37 6.89 9.47
N ARG A 41 -5.42 6.27 8.29
CA ARG A 41 -6.66 5.96 7.60
C ARG A 41 -6.60 4.51 7.15
N ARG A 42 -7.73 3.85 7.24
CA ARG A 42 -7.92 2.50 6.71
C ARG A 42 -9.26 2.47 5.99
N GLU A 43 -9.22 2.22 4.68
CA GLU A 43 -10.38 2.28 3.82
C GLU A 43 -10.48 1.01 2.98
N GLU A 44 -11.64 0.80 2.35
CA GLU A 44 -11.71 -0.20 1.30
C GLU A 44 -10.81 0.21 0.15
N GLY A 45 -10.06 -0.75 -0.38
CA GLY A 45 -9.23 -0.50 -1.55
C GLY A 45 -10.07 -0.45 -2.82
N ILE A 46 -9.50 0.13 -3.86
CA ILE A 46 -10.19 0.22 -5.15
C ILE A 46 -10.22 -1.11 -5.91
N ALA A 47 -9.27 -1.99 -5.63
CA ALA A 47 -9.31 -3.34 -6.17
C ALA A 47 -10.16 -4.22 -5.27
N GLU A 48 -10.80 -5.23 -5.86
CA GLU A 48 -11.68 -6.13 -5.14
C GLU A 48 -10.93 -6.84 -4.00
N ASP A 49 -11.58 -6.93 -2.85
CA ASP A 49 -11.05 -7.60 -1.65
C ASP A 49 -9.75 -7.00 -1.11
N THR A 50 -9.52 -5.71 -1.33
CA THR A 50 -8.35 -5.02 -0.81
C THR A 50 -8.70 -4.03 0.27
N VAL A 51 -7.68 -3.71 1.06
CA VAL A 51 -7.71 -2.66 2.08
C VAL A 51 -6.63 -1.65 1.71
N ALA A 52 -6.96 -0.36 1.87
CA ALA A 52 -6.00 0.72 1.64
C ALA A 52 -5.70 1.40 2.97
N CYS A 53 -4.43 1.43 3.35
CA CYS A 53 -3.96 2.07 4.58
C CYS A 53 -3.07 3.25 4.25
N MET A 54 -3.07 4.27 5.10
CA MET A 54 -2.34 5.50 4.85
C MET A 54 -1.68 6.05 6.10
N GLN A 55 -0.50 6.64 5.91
CA GLN A 55 0.14 7.51 6.90
C GLN A 55 0.52 8.82 6.22
N THR A 56 0.36 9.93 6.94
CA THR A 56 0.85 11.22 6.49
C THR A 56 2.34 11.35 6.75
N THR A 57 3.03 12.04 5.87
CA THR A 57 4.44 12.35 5.98
C THR A 57 4.70 13.73 5.38
N GLY A 58 5.94 14.16 5.39
CA GLY A 58 6.30 15.49 4.90
C GLY A 58 6.14 16.54 5.98
N SER A 59 6.08 17.81 5.57
CA SER A 59 5.93 18.95 6.49
C SER A 59 4.50 19.45 6.48
N GLU A 60 4.17 20.32 7.43
CA GLU A 60 2.86 20.98 7.44
C GLU A 60 2.59 21.76 6.16
N LYS A 61 3.64 22.35 5.59
CA LYS A 61 3.53 23.13 4.34
C LYS A 61 3.42 22.25 3.11
N ARG A 62 4.03 21.08 3.16
CA ARG A 62 4.03 20.12 2.03
C ARG A 62 3.72 18.72 2.53
N PRO A 63 2.47 18.49 2.95
CA PRO A 63 2.11 17.15 3.42
C PRO A 63 2.03 16.19 2.25
N THR A 64 2.39 14.95 2.50
CA THR A 64 2.20 13.86 1.56
C THR A 64 1.57 12.69 2.29
N GLU A 65 0.96 11.80 1.53
CA GLU A 65 0.38 10.58 2.08
C GLU A 65 1.06 9.37 1.45
N ILE A 66 1.35 8.38 2.27
CA ILE A 66 1.85 7.10 1.79
C ILE A 66 0.70 6.11 1.93
N TRP A 67 0.33 5.51 0.81
CA TRP A 67 -0.76 4.54 0.74
C TRP A 67 -0.22 3.16 0.43
N VAL A 68 -0.77 2.16 1.10
CA VAL A 68 -0.46 0.75 0.88
C VAL A 68 -1.77 0.02 0.71
N MET A 69 -1.92 -0.68 -0.41
CA MET A 69 -3.12 -1.47 -0.69
C MET A 69 -2.76 -2.94 -0.69
N TYR A 70 -3.49 -3.73 0.08
CA TYR A 70 -3.18 -5.14 0.25
C TYR A 70 -4.46 -5.97 0.39
N THR A 71 -4.34 -7.26 0.11
CA THR A 71 -5.39 -8.23 0.40
C THR A 71 -5.09 -8.86 1.75
N GLU A 72 -6.15 -9.23 2.46
CA GLU A 72 -6.02 -9.93 3.72
C GLU A 72 -6.79 -11.24 3.58
N LYS A 73 -6.08 -12.35 3.40
CA LYS A 73 -6.70 -13.66 3.20
C LYS A 73 -6.35 -14.61 4.33
N SER A 74 -7.37 -15.28 4.84
CA SER A 74 -7.18 -16.42 5.72
C SER A 74 -7.49 -17.67 4.90
N LYS A 75 -6.50 -18.54 4.69
CA LYS A 75 -6.70 -19.78 3.95
C LYS A 75 -7.48 -20.82 4.76
N VAL A 76 -7.42 -20.71 6.07
CA VAL A 76 -8.08 -21.64 6.98
C VAL A 76 -8.62 -20.84 8.17
N PRO A 77 -9.87 -21.09 8.63
CA PRO A 77 -10.38 -20.44 9.84
C PRO A 77 -9.43 -20.70 11.02
N LYS A 78 -9.13 -19.67 11.79
CA LYS A 78 -8.25 -19.68 12.96
C LYS A 78 -6.75 -19.81 12.67
N VAL A 79 -6.32 -19.67 11.42
CA VAL A 79 -4.90 -19.69 11.07
C VAL A 79 -4.45 -18.30 10.63
N ILE A 80 -3.15 -18.11 10.66
CA ILE A 80 -2.46 -16.87 10.34
C ILE A 80 -3.00 -16.22 9.08
N LYS A 81 -3.45 -14.96 9.19
CA LYS A 81 -3.90 -14.18 8.04
C LYS A 81 -2.69 -13.81 7.19
N SER A 82 -2.74 -14.19 5.94
CA SER A 82 -1.71 -13.83 4.96
C SER A 82 -2.11 -12.53 4.27
N LYS A 83 -1.17 -11.59 4.17
CA LYS A 83 -1.37 -10.34 3.47
C LYS A 83 -0.55 -10.32 2.20
N VAL A 84 -1.17 -9.89 1.11
CA VAL A 84 -0.49 -9.73 -0.18
C VAL A 84 -0.52 -8.24 -0.52
N ILE A 85 0.64 -7.61 -0.60
CA ILE A 85 0.72 -6.19 -0.92
C ILE A 85 0.56 -6.05 -2.43
N VAL A 86 -0.55 -5.43 -2.82
CA VAL A 86 -0.95 -5.27 -4.22
C VAL A 86 -0.30 -4.04 -4.83
N SER A 87 -0.31 -2.92 -4.12
CA SER A 87 0.26 -1.68 -4.63
C SER A 87 0.62 -0.73 -3.51
N VAL A 88 1.51 0.20 -3.80
CA VAL A 88 1.86 1.30 -2.92
C VAL A 88 1.98 2.56 -3.76
N TRP A 89 1.75 3.71 -3.15
CA TRP A 89 1.96 5.00 -3.83
C TRP A 89 2.13 6.12 -2.82
N ARG A 90 2.57 7.25 -3.34
CA ARG A 90 2.70 8.49 -2.58
C ARG A 90 1.79 9.53 -3.21
N TYR A 91 1.00 10.20 -2.42
CA TYR A 91 0.06 11.21 -2.88
C TYR A 91 0.49 12.57 -2.32
N PRO A 92 0.68 13.59 -3.18
CA PRO A 92 1.03 14.94 -2.72
C PRO A 92 -0.22 15.62 -2.16
N GLY A 93 -0.23 15.88 -0.86
CA GLY A 93 -1.35 16.53 -0.21
C GLY A 93 -1.80 15.79 1.03
N LYS A 94 -2.92 16.22 1.55
CA LYS A 94 -3.55 15.61 2.72
C LYS A 94 -5.04 15.49 2.48
N THR A 95 -5.53 14.25 2.44
CA THR A 95 -6.96 13.98 2.29
C THR A 95 -7.65 13.98 3.64
N LYS A 96 -8.96 14.24 3.60
CA LYS A 96 -9.80 14.16 4.79
C LYS A 96 -10.33 12.74 4.96
N PRO A 97 -10.69 12.34 6.19
CA PRO A 97 -11.15 10.96 6.44
C PRO A 97 -12.31 10.47 5.58
N ARG A 98 -13.12 11.37 5.05
CA ARG A 98 -14.27 11.00 4.21
C ARG A 98 -14.00 11.15 2.72
N ASP A 99 -12.84 11.66 2.36
CA ASP A 99 -12.47 11.77 0.95
C ASP A 99 -12.23 10.39 0.36
N PRO A 100 -12.49 10.22 -0.93
CA PRO A 100 -12.11 8.98 -1.61
C PRO A 100 -10.61 8.74 -1.48
N VAL A 101 -10.21 7.47 -1.57
CA VAL A 101 -8.79 7.12 -1.61
C VAL A 101 -8.18 7.76 -2.85
N PRO A 102 -7.13 8.60 -2.70
CA PRO A 102 -6.53 9.25 -3.86
C PRO A 102 -5.61 8.27 -4.57
N VAL A 103 -5.99 7.87 -5.77
CA VAL A 103 -5.23 6.88 -6.53
C VAL A 103 -4.62 7.53 -7.75
N PRO A 104 -3.27 7.56 -7.87
CA PRO A 104 -2.62 8.13 -9.05
C PRO A 104 -2.96 7.37 -10.32
N LYS A 105 -2.88 8.06 -11.44
CA LYS A 105 -3.22 7.49 -12.74
C LYS A 105 -2.39 6.25 -13.07
N ASP A 106 -1.11 6.26 -12.74
CA ASP A 106 -0.23 5.12 -13.01
C ASP A 106 -0.68 3.85 -12.24
N ILE A 107 -1.20 4.02 -11.04
CA ILE A 107 -1.73 2.90 -10.25
C ILE A 107 -3.03 2.40 -10.87
N LEU A 108 -3.94 3.30 -11.23
CA LEU A 108 -5.20 2.92 -11.87
C LEU A 108 -4.97 2.16 -13.17
N THR A 109 -4.05 2.64 -14.00
CA THR A 109 -3.71 2.00 -15.27
C THR A 109 -3.16 0.59 -15.04
N ALA A 110 -2.28 0.44 -14.06
CA ALA A 110 -1.69 -0.86 -13.74
C ALA A 110 -2.74 -1.85 -13.23
N LEU A 111 -3.69 -1.39 -12.41
CA LEU A 111 -4.76 -2.25 -11.91
C LEU A 111 -5.70 -2.70 -13.04
N ASP A 112 -6.02 -1.81 -13.96
CA ASP A 112 -6.86 -2.16 -15.12
C ASP A 112 -6.17 -3.19 -16.01
N ALA A 113 -4.84 -3.09 -16.18
CA ALA A 113 -4.08 -3.99 -17.01
C ALA A 113 -3.98 -5.41 -16.44
N THR A 114 -4.24 -5.60 -15.14
CA THR A 114 -4.14 -6.90 -14.49
C THR A 114 -5.49 -7.63 -14.36
N GLN A 115 -6.54 -7.01 -14.81
CA GLN A 115 -7.89 -7.61 -14.75
C GLN A 115 -8.22 -8.42 -15.99
#